data_9742b8775a1905692d35b1180916290e
#
_entry.id   9742b8775a1905692d35b1180916290e
#
_cell.length_a   1.000
_cell.length_b   1.000
_cell.length_c   1.000
_cell.angle_alpha   90.00
_cell.angle_beta   90.00
_cell.angle_gamma   90.00
#
_symmetry.space_group_name_H-M   'P 1'
#
loop_
_entity.id
_entity.type
_entity.pdbx_description
1 polymer ?
#
loop_
_entity_poly.entity_id
_entity_poly.type
_entity_poly.pdbx_seq_one_letter_code
_entity_poly.pdbx_strand_id
1 'polypeptide(L)'
;MKITKQLFFGLSLLVLTIFACKSYSSAVTVNAPSKRPNIVFIMADDHAVSAISAYQDWLAEIAPTPNIDRIANEGMLMTRTFNTNSICGPSRAAILTGKYSHVSGFFKNEKGGDFDGSQMTFPKLFQKSGYQTAVIGKWHLGTSPTGFDYSKVMINWGGQGTYFNPVFLENGKDTIVEKKRHSTAQVAHDAMKWIGEGRDKDKPFMLMYQFKAPHRPWEPAEEFKDLFTDGDLPHPANFNDDYKGRKAASEQWMEIENHMNRRDLKVAPPKGLSRREGNAYYSFGNKGQFWTPNDTLQGAALKNWKYQAYIKDYLRCVAGVDKAVGQMLDYLKANDLLDNTVIIYTSDQGFYLGEHGWFDKRWMYEESFKMPFMIRYPELIKPKSVNSDLLLNIDFAPTLLDLAGIAVPEEMQGTSFKPLLEANKKVATRDAVYYHYYEFPKWHNVQPHYGVRTDRYKLIHYYYNMDEWELFDLKKDPNEMVNLYGNSGTKKLTQKLKNKIKELQVEYKDDMSLEEMRAMTDIVIERVYNEENINKQ
;
A
#
# COMPACT_ATOMS: atom_id res chain seq x y z
N MET A 1 -45.78 101.91 -31.25
CA MET A 1 -46.43 102.77 -30.22
C MET A 1 -46.51 101.89 -28.95
N LYS A 2 -45.71 102.26 -28.02
CA LYS A 2 -45.93 102.23 -26.55
C LYS A 2 -46.48 100.93 -25.96
N ILE A 3 -45.69 100.28 -25.14
CA ILE A 3 -45.59 100.33 -23.64
C ILE A 3 -46.41 99.17 -23.07
N THR A 4 -46.04 98.35 -22.13
CA THR A 4 -45.31 98.45 -20.86
C THR A 4 -44.96 97.06 -20.29
N LYS A 5 -43.92 97.04 -19.49
CA LYS A 5 -43.44 95.99 -18.59
C LYS A 5 -44.50 95.62 -17.55
N GLN A 6 -44.51 94.33 -17.14
CA GLN A 6 -44.58 94.03 -15.72
C GLN A 6 -43.88 92.70 -15.43
N LEU A 7 -42.94 92.76 -14.48
CA LEU A 7 -42.27 91.62 -13.82
C LEU A 7 -43.27 90.89 -12.93
N PHE A 8 -43.25 89.57 -12.98
CA PHE A 8 -43.68 88.74 -11.86
C PHE A 8 -42.59 87.80 -11.46
N PHE A 9 -42.10 87.95 -10.23
CA PHE A 9 -41.20 87.04 -9.52
C PHE A 9 -42.01 85.79 -9.17
N GLY A 10 -41.63 84.62 -9.75
CA GLY A 10 -42.10 83.30 -9.34
C GLY A 10 -40.97 82.56 -8.63
N LEU A 11 -41.11 82.43 -7.33
CA LEU A 11 -40.21 81.68 -6.47
C LEU A 11 -40.42 80.19 -6.71
N SER A 12 -39.58 79.57 -7.49
CA SER A 12 -39.57 78.08 -7.66
C SER A 12 -38.79 77.44 -6.54
N LEU A 13 -39.50 76.77 -5.65
CA LEU A 13 -38.95 75.95 -4.58
C LEU A 13 -38.40 74.67 -5.18
N LEU A 14 -37.06 74.54 -5.31
CA LEU A 14 -36.39 73.36 -5.79
C LEU A 14 -36.26 72.40 -4.62
N VAL A 15 -37.13 71.38 -4.56
CA VAL A 15 -37.01 70.24 -3.60
C VAL A 15 -35.94 69.35 -4.10
N LEU A 16 -34.75 69.42 -3.50
CA LEU A 16 -33.69 68.39 -3.68
C LEU A 16 -34.04 67.12 -2.90
N THR A 17 -34.57 66.13 -3.56
CA THR A 17 -34.63 64.73 -3.05
C THR A 17 -33.25 64.10 -3.13
N ILE A 18 -32.54 64.03 -2.00
CA ILE A 18 -31.31 63.30 -1.86
C ILE A 18 -31.67 61.80 -1.82
N PHE A 19 -31.54 61.10 -2.96
CA PHE A 19 -31.51 59.65 -2.98
C PHE A 19 -30.20 59.19 -2.35
N ALA A 20 -30.25 58.80 -1.07
CA ALA A 20 -29.16 58.06 -0.44
C ALA A 20 -29.06 56.65 -1.06
N CYS A 21 -28.23 56.45 -2.08
CA CYS A 21 -27.80 55.14 -2.52
C CYS A 21 -27.00 54.51 -1.38
N LYS A 22 -27.65 53.64 -0.58
CA LYS A 22 -26.93 52.69 0.26
C LYS A 22 -26.25 51.71 -0.67
N SER A 23 -24.97 51.96 -0.96
CA SER A 23 -24.07 50.98 -1.53
C SER A 23 -23.95 49.83 -0.54
N TYR A 24 -24.68 48.74 -0.77
CA TYR A 24 -24.38 47.46 -0.16
C TYR A 24 -23.05 46.98 -0.76
N SER A 25 -21.95 47.37 -0.15
CA SER A 25 -20.69 46.69 -0.32
C SER A 25 -20.86 45.33 0.37
N SER A 26 -21.28 44.31 -0.38
CA SER A 26 -21.03 42.93 -0.01
C SER A 26 -19.51 42.77 0.02
N ALA A 27 -18.95 42.90 1.21
CA ALA A 27 -17.59 42.43 1.46
C ALA A 27 -17.59 40.95 1.04
N VAL A 28 -17.05 40.67 -0.13
CA VAL A 28 -16.59 39.34 -0.47
C VAL A 28 -15.54 39.03 0.60
N THR A 29 -15.92 38.28 1.61
CA THR A 29 -14.97 37.65 2.51
C THR A 29 -14.10 36.78 1.61
N VAL A 30 -12.96 37.34 1.18
CA VAL A 30 -11.85 36.55 0.70
C VAL A 30 -11.48 35.69 1.90
N ASN A 31 -11.97 34.43 1.91
CA ASN A 31 -11.50 33.46 2.86
C ASN A 31 -9.98 33.52 2.82
N ALA A 32 -9.37 33.74 3.98
CA ALA A 32 -7.92 33.63 4.10
C ALA A 32 -7.53 32.32 3.39
N PRO A 33 -6.45 32.28 2.60
CA PRO A 33 -6.07 31.08 1.88
C PRO A 33 -6.03 29.93 2.90
N SER A 34 -6.81 28.88 2.64
CA SER A 34 -6.87 27.73 3.54
C SER A 34 -5.44 27.29 3.81
N LYS A 35 -5.08 27.12 5.07
CA LYS A 35 -3.74 26.73 5.46
C LYS A 35 -3.44 25.38 4.78
N ARG A 36 -2.39 25.30 3.96
CA ARG A 36 -2.03 24.06 3.26
C ARG A 36 -2.00 22.89 4.25
N PRO A 37 -2.64 21.74 3.96
CA PRO A 37 -2.72 20.64 4.90
C PRO A 37 -1.35 20.02 5.18
N ASN A 38 -1.14 19.53 6.38
CA ASN A 38 -0.08 18.56 6.63
C ASN A 38 -0.49 17.22 6.04
N ILE A 39 0.49 16.36 5.78
CA ILE A 39 0.27 15.00 5.28
C ILE A 39 0.94 14.00 6.21
N VAL A 40 0.21 13.01 6.68
CA VAL A 40 0.73 11.82 7.37
C VAL A 40 0.32 10.60 6.56
N PHE A 41 1.29 10.06 5.82
CA PHE A 41 1.11 8.86 5.00
C PHE A 41 1.60 7.64 5.78
N ILE A 42 0.66 6.90 6.38
CA ILE A 42 0.93 5.71 7.19
C ILE A 42 0.88 4.49 6.28
N MET A 43 1.97 3.73 6.24
CA MET A 43 2.04 2.50 5.46
C MET A 43 2.59 1.35 6.30
N ALA A 44 1.80 0.29 6.42
CA ALA A 44 2.23 -0.99 6.96
C ALA A 44 2.80 -1.87 5.83
N ASP A 45 3.58 -2.87 6.18
CA ASP A 45 4.21 -3.81 5.25
C ASP A 45 3.48 -5.16 5.33
N ASP A 46 2.91 -5.61 4.22
CA ASP A 46 2.14 -6.86 4.14
C ASP A 46 0.83 -6.86 4.98
N HIS A 47 0.14 -5.73 5.10
CA HIS A 47 -1.11 -5.69 5.87
C HIS A 47 -2.31 -6.05 5.00
N ALA A 48 -2.83 -7.27 5.18
CA ALA A 48 -3.99 -7.79 4.48
C ALA A 48 -5.26 -7.00 4.80
N VAL A 49 -6.12 -6.82 3.81
CA VAL A 49 -7.44 -6.18 3.98
C VAL A 49 -8.29 -6.91 5.02
N SER A 50 -8.27 -8.26 5.02
CA SER A 50 -9.03 -9.10 5.95
C SER A 50 -8.61 -8.94 7.43
N ALA A 51 -7.41 -8.41 7.70
CA ALA A 51 -6.93 -8.13 9.06
C ALA A 51 -7.18 -6.68 9.53
N ILE A 52 -8.08 -5.94 8.89
CA ILE A 52 -8.51 -4.61 9.29
C ILE A 52 -10.02 -4.59 9.49
N SER A 53 -10.48 -4.35 10.71
CA SER A 53 -11.89 -4.52 11.07
C SER A 53 -12.85 -3.56 10.34
N ALA A 54 -12.38 -2.39 9.89
CA ALA A 54 -13.19 -1.46 9.07
C ALA A 54 -13.72 -2.09 7.77
N TYR A 55 -13.05 -3.10 7.23
CA TYR A 55 -13.49 -3.80 6.00
C TYR A 55 -14.56 -4.87 6.24
N GLN A 56 -14.88 -5.18 7.51
CA GLN A 56 -15.93 -6.15 7.88
C GLN A 56 -15.71 -7.54 7.29
N ASP A 57 -14.45 -7.97 7.12
CA ASP A 57 -14.06 -9.27 6.63
C ASP A 57 -13.99 -10.30 7.76
N TRP A 58 -13.66 -11.57 7.46
CA TRP A 58 -13.76 -12.72 8.36
C TRP A 58 -12.94 -12.63 9.67
N LEU A 59 -11.90 -11.78 9.72
CA LEU A 59 -11.12 -11.51 10.93
C LEU A 59 -11.61 -10.31 11.76
N ALA A 60 -12.59 -9.54 11.28
CA ALA A 60 -12.96 -8.25 11.85
C ALA A 60 -13.38 -8.32 13.33
N GLU A 61 -14.14 -9.35 13.71
CA GLU A 61 -14.60 -9.54 15.09
C GLU A 61 -13.53 -10.22 15.97
N ILE A 62 -12.63 -10.98 15.36
CA ILE A 62 -11.59 -11.77 16.04
C ILE A 62 -10.40 -10.89 16.43
N ALA A 63 -9.98 -10.03 15.51
CA ALA A 63 -8.81 -9.16 15.65
C ALA A 63 -9.15 -7.71 15.29
N PRO A 64 -9.95 -7.01 16.11
CA PRO A 64 -10.35 -5.64 15.82
C PRO A 64 -9.16 -4.68 15.81
N THR A 65 -9.24 -3.69 14.92
CA THR A 65 -8.24 -2.63 14.74
C THR A 65 -8.84 -1.24 15.04
N PRO A 66 -9.28 -0.98 16.28
CA PRO A 66 -10.12 0.17 16.60
C PRO A 66 -9.46 1.52 16.32
N ASN A 67 -8.15 1.62 16.36
CA ASN A 67 -7.44 2.87 16.09
C ASN A 67 -7.27 3.13 14.58
N ILE A 68 -6.97 2.10 13.80
CA ILE A 68 -6.94 2.19 12.33
C ILE A 68 -8.34 2.52 11.82
N ASP A 69 -9.37 1.91 12.40
CA ASP A 69 -10.78 2.15 12.04
C ASP A 69 -11.23 3.59 12.29
N ARG A 70 -10.58 4.33 13.21
CA ARG A 70 -10.86 5.78 13.40
C ARG A 70 -10.65 6.56 12.11
N ILE A 71 -9.64 6.20 11.31
CA ILE A 71 -9.34 6.89 10.04
C ILE A 71 -10.50 6.72 9.06
N ALA A 72 -11.06 5.52 8.94
CA ALA A 72 -12.24 5.26 8.12
C ALA A 72 -13.51 5.90 8.69
N ASN A 73 -13.72 5.80 10.01
CA ASN A 73 -14.89 6.32 10.70
C ASN A 73 -14.96 7.85 10.72
N GLU A 74 -13.82 8.52 10.81
CA GLU A 74 -13.70 9.98 10.75
C GLU A 74 -13.44 10.50 9.32
N GLY A 75 -13.34 9.60 8.34
CA GLY A 75 -13.01 9.89 6.95
C GLY A 75 -13.73 8.99 5.95
N MET A 76 -12.97 8.40 5.02
CA MET A 76 -13.47 7.56 3.94
C MET A 76 -12.70 6.24 3.86
N LEU A 77 -13.47 5.14 3.69
CA LEU A 77 -12.97 3.81 3.37
C LEU A 77 -13.04 3.58 1.85
N MET A 78 -11.90 3.26 1.23
CA MET A 78 -11.84 2.81 -0.16
C MET A 78 -11.86 1.29 -0.20
N THR A 79 -12.88 0.69 -0.79
CA THR A 79 -13.07 -0.76 -0.74
C THR A 79 -12.39 -1.52 -1.88
N ARG A 80 -11.93 -0.82 -2.92
CA ARG A 80 -11.34 -1.42 -4.12
C ARG A 80 -10.08 -0.67 -4.58
N THR A 81 -9.05 -0.70 -3.75
CA THR A 81 -7.73 -0.18 -4.07
C THR A 81 -6.79 -1.34 -4.37
N PHE A 82 -6.00 -1.23 -5.43
CA PHE A 82 -5.15 -2.29 -5.94
C PHE A 82 -3.72 -1.81 -6.14
N ASN A 83 -2.77 -2.72 -6.04
CA ASN A 83 -1.38 -2.45 -6.41
C ASN A 83 -1.12 -2.82 -7.88
N THR A 84 -0.06 -2.28 -8.44
CA THR A 84 0.33 -2.56 -9.84
C THR A 84 1.32 -3.71 -9.96
N ASN A 85 1.95 -4.10 -8.84
CA ASN A 85 2.89 -5.21 -8.72
C ASN A 85 2.97 -5.60 -7.23
N SER A 86 2.46 -6.77 -6.87
CA SER A 86 2.27 -7.24 -5.49
C SER A 86 3.57 -7.66 -4.80
N ILE A 87 4.56 -6.77 -4.74
CA ILE A 87 5.82 -7.00 -4.02
C ILE A 87 6.36 -5.68 -3.46
N CYS A 88 6.89 -5.70 -2.24
CA CYS A 88 7.18 -4.51 -1.43
C CYS A 88 7.93 -3.39 -2.18
N GLY A 89 9.16 -3.63 -2.65
CA GLY A 89 9.97 -2.59 -3.28
C GLY A 89 9.32 -1.99 -4.52
N PRO A 90 8.91 -2.78 -5.53
CA PRO A 90 8.19 -2.32 -6.71
C PRO A 90 6.92 -1.53 -6.38
N SER A 91 6.10 -1.99 -5.45
CA SER A 91 4.89 -1.26 -5.04
C SER A 91 5.24 0.08 -4.37
N ARG A 92 6.27 0.11 -3.50
CA ARG A 92 6.76 1.35 -2.88
C ARG A 92 7.29 2.34 -3.91
N ALA A 93 8.02 1.87 -4.92
CA ALA A 93 8.47 2.68 -6.04
C ALA A 93 7.29 3.24 -6.85
N ALA A 94 6.28 2.42 -7.12
CA ALA A 94 5.07 2.84 -7.82
C ALA A 94 4.31 3.93 -7.04
N ILE A 95 4.18 3.79 -5.72
CA ILE A 95 3.58 4.81 -4.84
C ILE A 95 4.37 6.12 -4.89
N LEU A 96 5.71 6.07 -4.83
CA LEU A 96 6.56 7.25 -4.84
C LEU A 96 6.52 8.02 -6.16
N THR A 97 6.52 7.29 -7.28
CA THR A 97 6.68 7.87 -8.62
C THR A 97 5.35 8.13 -9.33
N GLY A 98 4.26 7.48 -8.90
CA GLY A 98 3.00 7.45 -9.65
C GLY A 98 3.11 6.69 -10.97
N LYS A 99 4.07 5.76 -11.09
CA LYS A 99 4.38 5.02 -12.33
C LYS A 99 4.35 3.52 -12.10
N TYR A 100 4.00 2.77 -13.14
CA TYR A 100 4.15 1.31 -13.15
C TYR A 100 5.62 0.88 -13.04
N SER A 101 5.85 -0.35 -12.60
CA SER A 101 7.20 -0.90 -12.38
C SER A 101 8.08 -0.86 -13.63
N HIS A 102 7.54 -1.18 -14.81
CA HIS A 102 8.27 -1.14 -16.08
C HIS A 102 8.67 0.27 -16.52
N VAL A 103 7.96 1.31 -16.09
CA VAL A 103 8.30 2.71 -16.37
C VAL A 103 9.25 3.27 -15.29
N SER A 104 9.07 2.91 -14.02
CA SER A 104 9.98 3.33 -12.96
C SER A 104 11.32 2.58 -12.96
N GLY A 105 11.42 1.47 -13.70
CA GLY A 105 12.61 0.62 -13.77
C GLY A 105 12.83 -0.27 -12.54
N PHE A 106 11.93 -0.24 -11.55
CA PHE A 106 12.06 -1.03 -10.33
C PHE A 106 10.94 -2.07 -10.21
N PHE A 107 11.18 -3.27 -10.72
CA PHE A 107 10.15 -4.30 -10.91
C PHE A 107 10.35 -5.59 -10.10
N LYS A 108 11.42 -5.69 -9.28
CA LYS A 108 11.76 -6.86 -8.46
C LYS A 108 12.54 -6.48 -7.21
N ASN A 109 12.53 -7.35 -6.19
CA ASN A 109 13.28 -7.17 -4.94
C ASN A 109 14.67 -7.81 -4.94
N GLU A 110 15.05 -8.52 -5.99
CA GLU A 110 16.34 -9.18 -6.07
C GLU A 110 17.49 -8.18 -6.25
N LYS A 111 18.71 -8.60 -5.89
CA LYS A 111 19.90 -7.78 -6.05
C LYS A 111 20.03 -7.23 -7.49
N GLY A 112 20.46 -6.00 -7.59
CA GLY A 112 20.57 -5.26 -8.84
C GLY A 112 19.27 -4.60 -9.30
N GLY A 113 18.23 -4.62 -8.47
CA GLY A 113 17.01 -3.86 -8.63
C GLY A 113 16.97 -2.62 -7.72
N ASP A 114 18.04 -1.81 -7.70
CA ASP A 114 18.07 -0.60 -6.90
C ASP A 114 17.19 0.48 -7.55
N PHE A 115 16.35 1.11 -6.74
CA PHE A 115 15.50 2.20 -7.20
C PHE A 115 16.34 3.41 -7.59
N ASP A 116 16.15 3.90 -8.82
CA ASP A 116 16.77 5.15 -9.23
C ASP A 116 16.15 6.34 -8.48
N GLY A 117 16.81 6.73 -7.40
CA GLY A 117 16.42 7.87 -6.58
C GLY A 117 16.57 9.25 -7.26
N SER A 118 17.12 9.33 -8.48
CA SER A 118 17.22 10.58 -9.24
C SER A 118 15.89 10.98 -9.89
N GLN A 119 15.06 10.02 -10.23
CA GLN A 119 13.78 10.26 -10.90
C GLN A 119 12.79 11.06 -10.05
N MET A 120 11.76 11.61 -10.69
CA MET A 120 10.71 12.38 -10.03
C MET A 120 9.90 11.51 -9.08
N THR A 121 9.74 12.00 -7.83
CA THR A 121 8.90 11.39 -6.80
C THR A 121 8.07 12.46 -6.10
N PHE A 122 6.92 12.08 -5.55
CA PHE A 122 6.06 13.07 -4.88
C PHE A 122 6.76 13.76 -3.68
N PRO A 123 7.60 13.11 -2.85
CA PRO A 123 8.30 13.80 -1.77
C PRO A 123 9.19 14.95 -2.25
N LYS A 124 9.89 14.79 -3.39
CA LYS A 124 10.69 15.88 -3.99
C LYS A 124 9.84 17.09 -4.37
N LEU A 125 8.62 16.85 -4.88
CA LEU A 125 7.69 17.91 -5.24
C LEU A 125 7.14 18.62 -4.01
N PHE A 126 6.83 17.88 -2.94
CA PHE A 126 6.47 18.46 -1.66
C PHE A 126 7.60 19.34 -1.10
N GLN A 127 8.83 18.83 -1.05
CA GLN A 127 9.99 19.57 -0.59
C GLN A 127 10.21 20.85 -1.40
N LYS A 128 10.19 20.75 -2.73
CA LYS A 128 10.31 21.88 -3.66
C LYS A 128 9.21 22.93 -3.46
N SER A 129 8.03 22.50 -3.02
CA SER A 129 6.87 23.37 -2.77
C SER A 129 6.85 23.97 -1.36
N GLY A 130 7.95 23.80 -0.59
CA GLY A 130 8.12 24.42 0.74
C GLY A 130 7.50 23.63 1.89
N TYR A 131 7.14 22.37 1.69
CA TYR A 131 6.86 21.45 2.78
C TYR A 131 8.15 20.99 3.44
N GLN A 132 8.12 20.75 4.74
CA GLN A 132 9.12 19.91 5.37
C GLN A 132 8.76 18.44 5.20
N THR A 133 9.71 17.64 4.73
CA THR A 133 9.49 16.26 4.32
C THR A 133 10.29 15.30 5.19
N ALA A 134 9.65 14.21 5.64
CA ALA A 134 10.33 13.17 6.39
C ALA A 134 9.89 11.76 5.97
N VAL A 135 10.82 10.79 6.09
CA VAL A 135 10.53 9.37 6.03
C VAL A 135 11.12 8.66 7.24
N ILE A 136 10.28 7.91 7.96
CA ILE A 136 10.67 7.20 9.18
C ILE A 136 10.15 5.77 9.13
N GLY A 137 11.07 4.79 9.25
CA GLY A 137 10.76 3.37 9.29
C GLY A 137 11.30 2.58 8.10
N LYS A 138 10.51 1.68 7.51
CA LYS A 138 10.93 0.82 6.41
C LYS A 138 10.99 1.60 5.09
N TRP A 139 12.15 1.57 4.42
CA TRP A 139 12.34 2.14 3.08
C TRP A 139 12.34 1.07 1.98
N HIS A 140 13.28 0.13 2.04
CA HIS A 140 13.36 -1.07 1.20
C HIS A 140 13.40 -0.83 -0.31
N LEU A 141 14.19 0.15 -0.75
CA LEU A 141 14.38 0.49 -2.16
C LEU A 141 15.84 0.37 -2.64
N GLY A 142 16.73 -0.24 -1.84
CA GLY A 142 18.14 -0.45 -2.18
C GLY A 142 19.01 0.80 -2.06
N THR A 143 18.46 1.98 -2.26
CA THR A 143 19.16 3.27 -2.23
C THR A 143 18.68 4.16 -1.09
N SER A 144 19.47 5.20 -0.74
CA SER A 144 19.08 6.17 0.27
C SER A 144 17.87 7.00 -0.16
N PRO A 145 16.99 7.38 0.78
CA PRO A 145 15.85 8.25 0.49
C PRO A 145 16.29 9.61 -0.09
N THR A 146 15.57 10.08 -1.12
CA THR A 146 15.75 11.40 -1.72
C THR A 146 14.45 12.20 -1.71
N GLY A 147 14.53 13.52 -1.61
CA GLY A 147 13.36 14.40 -1.49
C GLY A 147 12.82 14.50 -0.06
N PHE A 148 13.67 14.21 0.92
CA PHE A 148 13.34 14.33 2.34
C PHE A 148 14.35 15.21 3.05
N ASP A 149 13.86 16.11 3.92
CA ASP A 149 14.69 16.94 4.81
C ASP A 149 15.17 16.12 6.01
N TYR A 150 14.42 15.09 6.38
CA TYR A 150 14.78 14.15 7.43
C TYR A 150 14.47 12.72 7.01
N SER A 151 15.40 11.80 7.26
CA SER A 151 15.18 10.37 7.06
C SER A 151 15.76 9.55 8.20
N LYS A 152 15.00 8.59 8.73
CA LYS A 152 15.47 7.57 9.67
C LYS A 152 14.92 6.21 9.24
N VAL A 153 15.70 5.49 8.43
CA VAL A 153 15.22 4.31 7.73
C VAL A 153 15.95 3.03 8.14
N MET A 154 15.21 1.92 8.17
CA MET A 154 15.76 0.60 8.51
C MET A 154 16.73 0.12 7.44
N ILE A 155 17.88 -0.43 7.84
CA ILE A 155 18.93 -0.91 6.92
C ILE A 155 19.26 -2.41 7.03
N ASN A 156 18.87 -3.07 8.12
CA ASN A 156 19.11 -4.50 8.28
C ASN A 156 18.32 -5.31 7.25
N TRP A 157 18.88 -6.46 6.83
CA TRP A 157 18.22 -7.40 5.93
C TRP A 157 17.81 -6.76 4.59
N GLY A 158 18.73 -6.03 3.96
CA GLY A 158 18.45 -5.34 2.70
C GLY A 158 17.38 -4.25 2.81
N GLY A 159 17.27 -3.60 3.98
CA GLY A 159 16.26 -2.56 4.23
C GLY A 159 14.91 -3.06 4.75
N GLN A 160 14.76 -4.39 4.97
CA GLN A 160 13.56 -4.99 5.58
C GLN A 160 13.44 -4.66 7.07
N GLY A 161 14.56 -4.42 7.76
CA GLY A 161 14.59 -4.20 9.19
C GLY A 161 14.40 -5.46 10.04
N THR A 162 14.58 -5.30 11.36
CA THR A 162 14.28 -6.32 12.38
C THR A 162 13.21 -5.81 13.31
N TYR A 163 12.46 -6.69 13.94
CA TYR A 163 11.46 -6.32 14.94
C TYR A 163 12.11 -5.87 16.25
N PHE A 164 13.11 -6.59 16.72
CA PHE A 164 13.85 -6.26 17.93
C PHE A 164 15.23 -5.71 17.60
N ASN A 165 15.69 -4.77 18.41
CA ASN A 165 16.97 -4.07 18.23
C ASN A 165 17.14 -3.52 16.80
N PRO A 166 16.16 -2.77 16.27
CA PRO A 166 16.22 -2.29 14.89
C PRO A 166 17.43 -1.38 14.69
N VAL A 167 18.00 -1.46 13.49
CA VAL A 167 19.12 -0.60 13.08
C VAL A 167 18.62 0.35 11.99
N PHE A 168 18.85 1.63 12.22
CA PHE A 168 18.46 2.69 11.31
C PHE A 168 19.67 3.40 10.73
N LEU A 169 19.50 3.93 9.52
CA LEU A 169 20.37 4.95 8.94
C LEU A 169 19.63 6.30 9.02
N GLU A 170 20.18 7.24 9.76
CA GLU A 170 19.64 8.58 9.90
C GLU A 170 20.31 9.54 8.93
N ASN A 171 19.52 10.24 8.12
CA ASN A 171 19.95 11.21 7.12
C ASN A 171 21.06 10.71 6.17
N GLY A 172 21.10 9.40 5.91
CA GLY A 172 22.10 8.77 5.06
C GLY A 172 23.53 8.74 5.65
N LYS A 173 23.69 9.04 6.94
CA LYS A 173 25.01 9.20 7.60
C LYS A 173 25.17 8.36 8.83
N ASP A 174 24.30 8.53 9.82
CA ASP A 174 24.48 7.97 11.15
C ASP A 174 23.74 6.64 11.30
N THR A 175 24.48 5.59 11.67
CA THR A 175 23.90 4.29 11.98
C THR A 175 23.51 4.23 13.45
N ILE A 176 22.21 4.06 13.72
CA ILE A 176 21.63 4.03 15.06
C ILE A 176 21.11 2.64 15.36
N VAL A 177 21.57 2.03 16.46
CA VAL A 177 21.07 0.75 16.97
C VAL A 177 20.18 1.00 18.17
N GLU A 178 18.88 0.77 18.03
CA GLU A 178 17.89 0.94 19.10
C GLU A 178 17.79 -0.34 19.96
N LYS A 179 18.70 -0.45 20.94
CA LYS A 179 18.77 -1.63 21.82
C LYS A 179 17.55 -1.77 22.71
N LYS A 180 17.07 -3.01 22.88
CA LYS A 180 15.90 -3.36 23.73
C LYS A 180 14.59 -2.65 23.30
N ARG A 181 14.48 -2.23 22.04
CA ARG A 181 13.29 -1.61 21.46
C ARG A 181 12.66 -2.54 20.44
N HIS A 182 11.34 -2.47 20.34
CA HIS A 182 10.59 -3.07 19.26
C HIS A 182 10.40 -2.03 18.14
N SER A 183 10.60 -2.43 16.89
CA SER A 183 10.64 -1.50 15.75
C SER A 183 9.34 -0.71 15.56
N THR A 184 8.18 -1.33 15.78
CA THR A 184 6.89 -0.63 15.65
C THR A 184 6.78 0.53 16.65
N ALA A 185 7.10 0.29 17.92
CA ALA A 185 7.09 1.33 18.94
C ALA A 185 8.18 2.39 18.73
N GLN A 186 9.37 1.98 18.22
CA GLN A 186 10.44 2.91 17.95
C GLN A 186 10.11 3.86 16.78
N VAL A 187 9.54 3.32 15.70
CA VAL A 187 9.12 4.12 14.54
C VAL A 187 8.01 5.10 14.94
N ALA A 188 7.07 4.68 15.82
CA ALA A 188 6.05 5.57 16.36
C ALA A 188 6.66 6.72 17.20
N HIS A 189 7.59 6.38 18.10
CA HIS A 189 8.30 7.36 18.91
C HIS A 189 9.05 8.38 18.04
N ASP A 190 9.83 7.91 17.07
CA ASP A 190 10.65 8.79 16.21
C ASP A 190 9.78 9.70 15.34
N ALA A 191 8.66 9.20 14.82
CA ALA A 191 7.71 9.98 14.03
C ALA A 191 7.09 11.12 14.85
N MET A 192 6.59 10.83 16.05
CA MET A 192 6.02 11.85 16.93
C MET A 192 7.09 12.84 17.41
N LYS A 193 8.30 12.37 17.73
CA LYS A 193 9.43 13.24 18.09
C LYS A 193 9.77 14.20 16.96
N TRP A 194 9.84 13.72 15.72
CA TRP A 194 10.11 14.58 14.57
C TRP A 194 9.01 15.64 14.38
N ILE A 195 7.74 15.29 14.50
CA ILE A 195 6.65 16.26 14.42
C ILE A 195 6.74 17.32 15.51
N GLY A 196 7.10 16.93 16.74
CA GLY A 196 7.15 17.84 17.90
C GLY A 196 8.38 18.73 17.95
N GLU A 197 9.56 18.17 17.64
CA GLU A 197 10.87 18.78 17.93
C GLU A 197 11.77 18.93 16.70
N GLY A 198 11.58 18.08 15.68
CA GLY A 198 12.51 17.94 14.55
C GLY A 198 12.16 18.80 13.32
N ARG A 199 11.03 19.50 13.32
CA ARG A 199 10.58 20.30 12.18
C ARG A 199 10.43 21.78 12.50
N ASP A 200 10.42 22.61 11.48
CA ASP A 200 10.00 24.00 11.53
C ASP A 200 8.46 24.05 11.64
N LYS A 201 7.95 24.60 12.74
CA LYS A 201 6.50 24.62 13.03
C LYS A 201 5.72 25.61 12.18
N ASP A 202 6.40 26.53 11.52
CA ASP A 202 5.78 27.53 10.63
C ASP A 202 5.53 26.99 9.21
N LYS A 203 6.05 25.79 8.89
CA LYS A 203 5.87 25.15 7.60
C LYS A 203 4.90 23.97 7.68
N PRO A 204 4.12 23.71 6.63
CA PRO A 204 3.39 22.45 6.50
C PRO A 204 4.39 21.30 6.35
N PHE A 205 4.01 20.09 6.77
CA PHE A 205 4.87 18.93 6.68
C PHE A 205 4.21 17.76 5.93
N MET A 206 5.05 16.92 5.34
CA MET A 206 4.70 15.63 4.77
C MET A 206 5.56 14.55 5.42
N LEU A 207 4.94 13.61 6.10
CA LEU A 207 5.58 12.50 6.78
C LEU A 207 5.17 11.17 6.15
N MET A 208 6.13 10.40 5.65
CA MET A 208 5.98 8.98 5.36
C MET A 208 6.31 8.19 6.63
N TYR A 209 5.28 7.64 7.26
CA TYR A 209 5.33 6.88 8.52
C TYR A 209 5.15 5.40 8.20
N GLN A 210 6.28 4.65 8.17
CA GLN A 210 6.34 3.35 7.52
C GLN A 210 6.76 2.23 8.45
N PHE A 211 5.84 1.31 8.73
CA PHE A 211 6.10 0.15 9.57
C PHE A 211 6.73 -1.01 8.80
N LYS A 212 7.56 -1.81 9.50
CA LYS A 212 7.91 -3.17 9.10
C LYS A 212 6.75 -4.14 9.34
N ALA A 213 6.03 -3.98 10.41
CA ALA A 213 4.90 -4.84 10.77
C ALA A 213 3.72 -4.64 9.80
N PRO A 214 2.97 -5.73 9.52
CA PRO A 214 3.11 -7.09 9.97
C PRO A 214 3.95 -8.03 9.07
N HIS A 215 4.95 -7.56 8.32
CA HIS A 215 5.81 -8.40 7.48
C HIS A 215 6.54 -9.49 8.31
N ARG A 216 6.80 -10.63 7.68
CA ARG A 216 7.58 -11.75 8.29
C ARG A 216 8.94 -11.29 8.87
N PRO A 217 9.49 -11.98 9.91
CA PRO A 217 9.03 -13.23 10.51
C PRO A 217 8.00 -13.09 11.66
N TRP A 218 7.19 -12.06 11.69
CA TRP A 218 6.08 -11.83 12.63
C TRP A 218 6.49 -11.97 14.11
N GLU A 219 7.37 -11.11 14.58
CA GLU A 219 7.82 -11.08 15.97
C GLU A 219 7.07 -9.97 16.73
N PRO A 220 5.97 -10.28 17.42
CA PRO A 220 5.17 -9.29 18.13
C PRO A 220 5.92 -8.66 19.31
N ALA A 221 5.55 -7.44 19.68
CA ALA A 221 6.01 -6.84 20.92
C ALA A 221 5.50 -7.62 22.14
N GLU A 222 6.28 -7.61 23.22
CA GLU A 222 6.02 -8.40 24.43
C GLU A 222 4.61 -8.19 25.00
N GLU A 223 4.09 -6.98 24.92
CA GLU A 223 2.74 -6.63 25.41
C GLU A 223 1.58 -7.29 24.64
N PHE A 224 1.83 -7.84 23.43
CA PHE A 224 0.81 -8.50 22.61
C PHE A 224 0.94 -10.02 22.56
N LYS A 225 1.95 -10.60 23.19
CA LYS A 225 2.25 -12.05 23.12
C LYS A 225 1.12 -12.93 23.63
N ASP A 226 0.33 -12.42 24.57
CA ASP A 226 -0.74 -13.17 25.21
C ASP A 226 -2.11 -13.00 24.51
N LEU A 227 -2.16 -12.29 23.37
CA LEU A 227 -3.36 -12.26 22.53
C LEU A 227 -3.55 -13.61 21.80
N PHE A 228 -4.78 -14.01 21.59
CA PHE A 228 -5.17 -15.20 20.83
C PHE A 228 -4.61 -16.53 21.41
N THR A 229 -4.49 -16.63 22.73
CA THR A 229 -4.04 -17.87 23.41
C THR A 229 -5.15 -18.90 23.57
N ASP A 230 -6.42 -18.46 23.57
CA ASP A 230 -7.57 -19.30 23.87
C ASP A 230 -8.08 -20.01 22.62
N GLY A 231 -7.55 -21.20 22.38
CA GLY A 231 -7.98 -22.05 21.27
C GLY A 231 -7.39 -21.68 19.90
N ASP A 232 -7.90 -22.34 18.89
CA ASP A 232 -7.52 -22.14 17.48
C ASP A 232 -8.36 -21.04 16.82
N LEU A 233 -7.72 -20.24 15.99
CA LEU A 233 -8.40 -19.27 15.13
C LEU A 233 -9.01 -20.00 13.92
N PRO A 234 -10.15 -19.52 13.37
CA PRO A 234 -10.79 -20.12 12.20
C PRO A 234 -9.90 -20.05 10.96
N HIS A 235 -10.16 -20.92 10.02
CA HIS A 235 -9.55 -20.88 8.69
C HIS A 235 -10.41 -20.04 7.74
N PRO A 236 -9.83 -19.39 6.72
CA PRO A 236 -10.61 -18.83 5.63
C PRO A 236 -11.32 -19.94 4.84
N ALA A 237 -12.41 -19.59 4.14
CA ALA A 237 -13.28 -20.55 3.47
C ALA A 237 -12.57 -21.41 2.42
N ASN A 238 -11.53 -20.88 1.76
CA ASN A 238 -10.73 -21.55 0.74
C ASN A 238 -9.38 -22.09 1.24
N PHE A 239 -9.22 -22.29 2.56
CA PHE A 239 -7.98 -22.79 3.17
C PHE A 239 -7.47 -24.12 2.60
N ASN A 240 -8.39 -25.00 2.19
CA ASN A 240 -8.08 -26.33 1.64
C ASN A 240 -8.32 -26.37 0.12
N ASP A 241 -7.81 -25.35 -0.60
CA ASP A 241 -7.83 -25.31 -2.05
C ASP A 241 -6.98 -26.44 -2.68
N ASP A 242 -7.53 -27.10 -3.69
CA ASP A 242 -6.87 -28.20 -4.43
C ASP A 242 -6.21 -27.74 -5.74
N TYR A 243 -6.33 -26.45 -6.06
CA TYR A 243 -5.81 -25.79 -7.27
C TYR A 243 -6.29 -26.39 -8.59
N LYS A 244 -7.38 -27.12 -8.59
CA LYS A 244 -7.89 -27.81 -9.77
C LYS A 244 -8.14 -26.86 -10.94
N GLY A 245 -7.51 -27.15 -12.09
CA GLY A 245 -7.63 -26.33 -13.31
C GLY A 245 -6.86 -24.99 -13.26
N ARG A 246 -5.95 -24.84 -12.29
CA ARG A 246 -5.07 -23.66 -12.11
C ARG A 246 -3.63 -24.14 -11.93
N LYS A 247 -2.95 -24.37 -13.05
CA LYS A 247 -1.61 -24.97 -13.06
C LYS A 247 -0.57 -24.07 -12.37
N ALA A 248 -0.58 -22.77 -12.66
CA ALA A 248 0.33 -21.83 -12.02
C ALA A 248 0.16 -21.88 -10.49
N ALA A 249 -1.08 -21.90 -10.00
CA ALA A 249 -1.40 -22.02 -8.58
C ALA A 249 -0.90 -23.35 -7.95
N SER A 250 -0.85 -24.45 -8.72
CA SER A 250 -0.37 -25.74 -8.22
C SER A 250 1.17 -25.85 -8.17
N GLU A 251 1.92 -25.00 -8.88
CA GLU A 251 3.38 -25.05 -8.99
C GLU A 251 4.12 -24.05 -8.08
N GLN A 252 3.39 -23.18 -7.40
CA GLN A 252 3.97 -22.15 -6.52
C GLN A 252 4.55 -22.75 -5.21
N TRP A 253 5.36 -21.95 -4.49
CA TRP A 253 5.96 -22.33 -3.21
C TRP A 253 5.48 -21.41 -2.07
N MET A 254 4.15 -21.32 -1.90
CA MET A 254 3.52 -20.46 -0.90
C MET A 254 2.61 -21.21 0.07
N GLU A 255 2.53 -22.54 -0.01
CA GLU A 255 1.67 -23.33 0.87
C GLU A 255 2.16 -23.26 2.32
N ILE A 256 1.27 -23.03 3.24
CA ILE A 256 1.53 -23.08 4.69
C ILE A 256 2.07 -24.45 5.08
N GLU A 257 1.48 -25.52 4.54
CA GLU A 257 1.89 -26.89 4.84
C GLU A 257 3.32 -27.19 4.39
N ASN A 258 3.66 -26.88 3.11
CA ASN A 258 4.87 -27.36 2.46
C ASN A 258 6.02 -26.33 2.42
N HIS A 259 5.73 -25.02 2.50
CA HIS A 259 6.69 -23.98 2.17
C HIS A 259 6.97 -22.97 3.29
N MET A 260 6.14 -22.93 4.34
CA MET A 260 6.40 -22.05 5.48
C MET A 260 7.61 -22.55 6.26
N ASN A 261 8.60 -21.70 6.46
CA ASN A 261 9.89 -22.09 7.01
C ASN A 261 9.93 -22.00 8.54
N ARG A 262 10.95 -22.64 9.12
CA ARG A 262 11.17 -22.74 10.57
C ARG A 262 11.39 -21.40 11.25
N ARG A 263 12.00 -20.45 10.56
CA ARG A 263 12.24 -19.11 11.09
C ARG A 263 10.92 -18.37 11.27
N ASP A 264 10.04 -18.45 10.29
CA ASP A 264 8.73 -17.82 10.36
C ASP A 264 7.87 -18.40 11.50
N LEU A 265 8.07 -19.69 11.77
CA LEU A 265 7.42 -20.41 12.86
C LEU A 265 8.15 -20.31 14.21
N LYS A 266 9.28 -19.57 14.30
CA LYS A 266 10.16 -19.44 15.50
C LYS A 266 10.61 -20.78 16.06
N VAL A 267 10.80 -21.79 15.22
CA VAL A 267 11.33 -23.09 15.62
C VAL A 267 12.85 -22.98 15.75
N ALA A 268 13.33 -23.07 16.98
CA ALA A 268 14.77 -22.95 17.26
C ALA A 268 15.57 -24.08 16.59
N PRO A 269 16.77 -23.78 16.05
CA PRO A 269 17.65 -24.81 15.53
C PRO A 269 18.15 -25.71 16.65
N PRO A 270 18.48 -26.98 16.33
CA PRO A 270 19.16 -27.88 17.28
C PRO A 270 20.44 -27.24 17.85
N LYS A 271 20.71 -27.51 19.12
CA LYS A 271 21.96 -27.04 19.76
C LYS A 271 23.18 -27.65 19.07
N GLY A 272 24.27 -26.87 18.94
CA GLY A 272 25.54 -27.34 18.42
C GLY A 272 25.76 -27.17 16.91
N LEU A 273 24.79 -26.58 16.19
CA LEU A 273 24.99 -26.25 14.78
C LEU A 273 25.98 -25.08 14.62
N SER A 274 26.85 -25.19 13.62
CA SER A 274 27.64 -24.04 13.16
C SER A 274 26.73 -22.93 12.59
N ARG A 275 27.26 -21.70 12.47
CA ARG A 275 26.55 -20.58 11.86
C ARG A 275 26.02 -20.89 10.45
N ARG A 276 26.81 -21.63 9.65
CA ARG A 276 26.45 -22.05 8.29
C ARG A 276 25.28 -23.02 8.31
N GLU A 277 25.33 -24.02 9.19
CA GLU A 277 24.25 -25.00 9.36
C GLU A 277 22.99 -24.35 9.93
N GLY A 278 23.12 -23.44 10.90
CA GLY A 278 21.99 -22.66 11.41
C GLY A 278 21.32 -21.79 10.33
N ASN A 279 22.11 -21.16 9.47
CA ASN A 279 21.57 -20.39 8.33
C ASN A 279 20.87 -21.34 7.32
N ALA A 280 21.47 -22.48 7.01
CA ALA A 280 20.87 -23.52 6.16
C ALA A 280 19.56 -24.07 6.76
N TYR A 281 19.51 -24.20 8.08
CA TYR A 281 18.32 -24.62 8.81
C TYR A 281 17.11 -23.69 8.58
N TYR A 282 17.35 -22.39 8.42
CA TYR A 282 16.33 -21.39 8.16
C TYR A 282 16.12 -21.09 6.68
N SER A 283 16.89 -21.71 5.77
CA SER A 283 16.78 -21.39 4.34
C SER A 283 15.54 -22.03 3.69
N PHE A 284 14.98 -21.32 2.70
CA PHE A 284 13.83 -21.76 1.89
C PHE A 284 14.09 -23.01 1.03
N GLY A 285 15.35 -23.42 0.85
CA GLY A 285 15.74 -24.38 -0.17
C GLY A 285 15.64 -25.86 0.21
N ASN A 286 15.36 -26.20 1.46
CA ASN A 286 15.32 -27.60 1.88
C ASN A 286 13.93 -28.21 1.69
N LYS A 287 13.61 -28.59 0.45
CA LYS A 287 12.44 -29.41 0.14
C LYS A 287 12.45 -30.66 1.04
N GLY A 288 11.39 -30.86 1.81
CA GLY A 288 11.12 -32.11 2.53
C GLY A 288 11.68 -32.24 3.95
N GLN A 289 12.41 -31.27 4.48
CA GLN A 289 12.81 -31.27 5.89
C GLN A 289 12.04 -30.26 6.71
N PHE A 290 10.71 -30.42 6.74
CA PHE A 290 9.88 -29.62 7.63
C PHE A 290 9.91 -30.22 9.02
N TRP A 291 10.55 -29.49 9.90
CA TRP A 291 10.67 -29.85 11.28
C TRP A 291 9.57 -29.17 12.09
N THR A 292 8.89 -29.92 12.91
CA THR A 292 7.95 -29.39 13.91
C THR A 292 8.55 -29.56 15.30
N PRO A 293 8.15 -28.77 16.28
CA PRO A 293 8.51 -29.03 17.67
C PRO A 293 8.11 -30.42 18.15
N ASN A 294 7.20 -31.04 17.41
CA ASN A 294 6.67 -32.34 17.66
C ASN A 294 6.66 -33.15 16.34
N ASP A 295 7.64 -34.00 16.15
CA ASP A 295 7.84 -34.86 14.96
C ASP A 295 6.65 -35.80 14.66
N THR A 296 5.62 -35.81 15.51
CA THR A 296 4.39 -36.59 15.35
C THR A 296 3.32 -35.95 14.50
N LEU A 297 3.41 -34.63 14.23
CA LEU A 297 2.40 -33.93 13.43
C LEU A 297 2.62 -34.11 11.93
N GLN A 298 1.60 -34.54 11.21
CA GLN A 298 1.60 -34.72 9.75
C GLN A 298 0.27 -34.25 9.14
N GLY A 299 0.28 -33.99 7.82
CA GLY A 299 -0.91 -33.67 7.04
C GLY A 299 -1.71 -32.50 7.63
N ALA A 300 -3.02 -32.67 7.73
CA ALA A 300 -3.92 -31.59 8.19
C ALA A 300 -3.58 -31.06 9.59
N ALA A 301 -3.12 -31.92 10.51
CA ALA A 301 -2.71 -31.49 11.86
C ALA A 301 -1.47 -30.60 11.81
N LEU A 302 -0.48 -30.94 10.98
CA LEU A 302 0.71 -30.13 10.75
C LEU A 302 0.36 -28.79 10.07
N LYS A 303 -0.47 -28.84 9.02
CA LYS A 303 -0.96 -27.62 8.33
C LYS A 303 -1.66 -26.66 9.30
N ASN A 304 -2.56 -27.19 10.13
CA ASN A 304 -3.26 -26.39 11.14
C ASN A 304 -2.28 -25.80 12.17
N TRP A 305 -1.36 -26.59 12.70
CA TRP A 305 -0.39 -26.10 13.66
C TRP A 305 0.46 -24.94 13.10
N LYS A 306 0.95 -25.07 11.87
CA LYS A 306 1.69 -24.00 11.19
C LYS A 306 0.83 -22.76 10.99
N TYR A 307 -0.40 -22.96 10.55
CA TYR A 307 -1.35 -21.87 10.39
C TYR A 307 -1.60 -21.12 11.68
N GLN A 308 -1.86 -21.83 12.80
CA GLN A 308 -2.11 -21.21 14.09
C GLN A 308 -0.90 -20.42 14.61
N ALA A 309 0.30 -20.97 14.47
CA ALA A 309 1.53 -20.28 14.82
C ALA A 309 1.73 -18.99 13.99
N TYR A 310 1.45 -19.05 12.70
CA TYR A 310 1.57 -17.95 11.78
C TYR A 310 0.52 -16.86 12.01
N ILE A 311 -0.77 -17.22 11.96
CA ILE A 311 -1.85 -16.24 11.98
C ILE A 311 -1.91 -15.48 13.30
N LYS A 312 -1.68 -16.16 14.44
CA LYS A 312 -1.66 -15.51 15.75
C LYS A 312 -0.56 -14.49 15.86
N ASP A 313 0.65 -14.80 15.42
CA ASP A 313 1.77 -13.87 15.47
C ASP A 313 1.62 -12.70 14.48
N TYR A 314 1.03 -12.97 13.31
CA TYR A 314 0.68 -11.93 12.35
C TYR A 314 -0.31 -10.91 12.98
N LEU A 315 -1.40 -11.39 13.57
CA LEU A 315 -2.43 -10.54 14.20
C LEU A 315 -1.90 -9.81 15.44
N ARG A 316 -0.98 -10.41 16.20
CA ARG A 316 -0.26 -9.73 17.31
C ARG A 316 0.59 -8.57 16.79
N CYS A 317 1.23 -8.74 15.64
CA CYS A 317 1.96 -7.63 14.99
C CYS A 317 1.01 -6.53 14.51
N VAL A 318 -0.17 -6.90 13.98
CA VAL A 318 -1.23 -5.94 13.60
C VAL A 318 -1.70 -5.13 14.81
N ALA A 319 -1.92 -5.77 15.96
CA ALA A 319 -2.30 -5.05 17.20
C ALA A 319 -1.25 -3.99 17.59
N GLY A 320 0.03 -4.29 17.36
CA GLY A 320 1.11 -3.32 17.58
C GLY A 320 1.04 -2.12 16.63
N VAL A 321 0.71 -2.34 15.36
CA VAL A 321 0.50 -1.27 14.37
C VAL A 321 -0.72 -0.44 14.75
N ASP A 322 -1.84 -1.09 15.09
CA ASP A 322 -3.07 -0.39 15.50
C ASP A 322 -2.83 0.54 16.69
N LYS A 323 -2.13 0.06 17.73
CA LYS A 323 -1.73 0.90 18.87
C LYS A 323 -0.89 2.10 18.44
N ALA A 324 0.10 1.90 17.56
CA ALA A 324 0.98 2.96 17.10
C ALA A 324 0.23 4.01 16.25
N VAL A 325 -0.76 3.60 15.46
CA VAL A 325 -1.67 4.50 14.73
C VAL A 325 -2.49 5.34 15.72
N GLY A 326 -3.06 4.71 16.76
CA GLY A 326 -3.80 5.41 17.81
C GLY A 326 -2.95 6.49 18.49
N GLN A 327 -1.71 6.15 18.87
CA GLN A 327 -0.78 7.11 19.47
C GLN A 327 -0.50 8.31 18.56
N MET A 328 -0.35 8.10 17.25
CA MET A 328 -0.16 9.19 16.28
C MET A 328 -1.40 10.08 16.18
N LEU A 329 -2.60 9.51 16.08
CA LEU A 329 -3.85 10.27 16.01
C LEU A 329 -4.07 11.11 17.27
N ASP A 330 -3.81 10.52 18.45
CA ASP A 330 -3.95 11.21 19.74
C ASP A 330 -2.88 12.31 19.90
N TYR A 331 -1.66 12.06 19.45
CA TYR A 331 -0.59 13.05 19.44
C TYR A 331 -0.93 14.26 18.55
N LEU A 332 -1.42 14.02 17.32
CA LEU A 332 -1.85 15.08 16.41
C LEU A 332 -3.00 15.90 17.00
N LYS A 333 -3.95 15.23 17.65
CA LYS A 333 -5.07 15.88 18.33
C LYS A 333 -4.62 16.75 19.49
N ALA A 334 -3.74 16.24 20.35
CA ALA A 334 -3.21 16.96 21.51
C ALA A 334 -2.36 18.19 21.15
N ASN A 335 -1.88 18.27 19.93
CA ASN A 335 -1.08 19.38 19.39
C ASN A 335 -1.83 20.25 18.38
N ASP A 336 -3.16 20.18 18.31
CA ASP A 336 -4.02 20.96 17.39
C ASP A 336 -3.63 20.82 15.90
N LEU A 337 -3.09 19.65 15.52
CA LEU A 337 -2.65 19.35 14.15
C LEU A 337 -3.64 18.46 13.38
N LEU A 338 -4.49 17.70 14.10
CA LEU A 338 -5.27 16.61 13.54
C LEU A 338 -6.22 17.07 12.42
N ASP A 339 -6.90 18.20 12.59
CA ASP A 339 -7.93 18.65 11.65
C ASP A 339 -7.37 19.30 10.39
N ASN A 340 -6.13 19.85 10.46
CA ASN A 340 -5.42 20.35 9.29
C ASN A 340 -4.39 19.33 8.76
N THR A 341 -4.64 18.05 8.96
CA THR A 341 -3.76 16.97 8.49
C THR A 341 -4.56 15.96 7.68
N VAL A 342 -4.13 15.72 6.44
CA VAL A 342 -4.54 14.58 5.65
C VAL A 342 -3.86 13.34 6.22
N ILE A 343 -4.64 12.39 6.71
CA ILE A 343 -4.14 11.13 7.26
C ILE A 343 -4.56 10.00 6.34
N ILE A 344 -3.59 9.25 5.86
CA ILE A 344 -3.80 8.06 5.05
C ILE A 344 -3.27 6.85 5.80
N TYR A 345 -4.03 5.76 5.77
CA TYR A 345 -3.56 4.43 6.14
C TYR A 345 -3.65 3.49 4.95
N THR A 346 -2.55 2.81 4.64
CA THR A 346 -2.48 1.83 3.56
C THR A 346 -1.45 0.73 3.88
N SER A 347 -1.36 -0.27 3.02
CA SER A 347 -0.26 -1.24 2.92
C SER A 347 0.46 -1.06 1.59
N ASP A 348 1.64 -1.64 1.44
CA ASP A 348 2.33 -1.65 0.14
C ASP A 348 1.72 -2.66 -0.83
N GLN A 349 1.06 -3.73 -0.35
CA GLN A 349 0.22 -4.65 -1.13
C GLN A 349 -0.73 -5.42 -0.19
N GLY A 350 -1.55 -6.32 -0.76
CA GLY A 350 -2.32 -7.31 -0.01
C GLY A 350 -1.44 -8.48 0.48
N PHE A 351 -2.04 -9.45 1.17
CA PHE A 351 -1.32 -10.57 1.77
C PHE A 351 -2.28 -11.74 2.04
N TYR A 352 -1.81 -12.99 1.87
CA TYR A 352 -2.60 -14.18 2.16
C TYR A 352 -2.50 -14.55 3.63
N LEU A 353 -3.65 -14.72 4.28
CA LEU A 353 -3.78 -15.16 5.67
C LEU A 353 -4.33 -16.57 5.79
N GLY A 354 -3.97 -17.44 4.86
CA GLY A 354 -4.43 -18.81 4.76
C GLY A 354 -5.38 -19.06 3.59
N GLU A 355 -5.85 -18.02 2.93
CA GLU A 355 -6.65 -18.17 1.71
C GLU A 355 -5.84 -18.99 0.68
N HIS A 356 -6.49 -19.90 -0.03
CA HIS A 356 -5.86 -20.91 -0.90
C HIS A 356 -4.85 -21.83 -0.20
N GLY A 357 -4.80 -21.85 1.13
CA GLY A 357 -3.77 -22.54 1.91
C GLY A 357 -2.40 -21.85 1.88
N TRP A 358 -2.35 -20.59 1.45
CA TRP A 358 -1.12 -19.82 1.20
C TRP A 358 -0.79 -18.83 2.31
N PHE A 359 0.46 -18.38 2.26
CA PHE A 359 1.01 -17.21 2.95
C PHE A 359 1.83 -16.39 1.95
N ASP A 360 2.25 -15.17 2.28
CA ASP A 360 2.95 -14.24 1.41
C ASP A 360 2.01 -13.48 0.43
N LYS A 361 2.48 -13.04 -0.74
CA LYS A 361 1.81 -12.15 -1.71
C LYS A 361 2.21 -12.52 -3.14
N ARG A 362 2.28 -11.60 -4.09
CA ARG A 362 2.82 -11.70 -5.47
C ARG A 362 1.80 -11.96 -6.56
N TRP A 363 0.69 -12.58 -6.24
CA TRP A 363 -0.37 -12.95 -7.20
C TRP A 363 -1.32 -11.80 -7.53
N MET A 364 -1.98 -11.93 -8.69
CA MET A 364 -3.09 -11.06 -9.03
C MET A 364 -4.43 -11.50 -8.42
N TYR A 365 -4.47 -12.53 -7.54
CA TYR A 365 -5.69 -12.87 -6.80
C TYR A 365 -6.01 -11.78 -5.79
N GLU A 366 -7.29 -11.61 -5.45
CA GLU A 366 -7.79 -10.46 -4.69
C GLU A 366 -7.02 -10.24 -3.37
N GLU A 367 -6.65 -11.29 -2.65
CA GLU A 367 -5.98 -11.19 -1.34
C GLU A 367 -4.59 -10.53 -1.42
N SER A 368 -3.86 -10.78 -2.48
CA SER A 368 -2.54 -10.19 -2.73
C SER A 368 -2.62 -8.88 -3.53
N PHE A 369 -3.54 -8.80 -4.46
CA PHE A 369 -3.70 -7.68 -5.38
C PHE A 369 -4.38 -6.47 -4.73
N LYS A 370 -5.41 -6.72 -3.90
CA LYS A 370 -6.16 -5.69 -3.20
C LYS A 370 -5.39 -5.22 -1.96
N MET A 371 -5.31 -3.92 -1.76
CA MET A 371 -4.64 -3.32 -0.63
C MET A 371 -5.60 -2.42 0.17
N PRO A 372 -5.40 -2.25 1.48
CA PRO A 372 -6.22 -1.34 2.26
C PRO A 372 -5.93 0.12 1.89
N PHE A 373 -6.95 0.95 1.90
CA PHE A 373 -6.80 2.39 1.81
C PHE A 373 -7.92 3.10 2.55
N MET A 374 -7.52 3.93 3.50
CA MET A 374 -8.40 4.80 4.27
C MET A 374 -7.81 6.20 4.30
N ILE A 375 -8.65 7.22 4.25
CA ILE A 375 -8.23 8.61 4.27
C ILE A 375 -9.13 9.46 5.15
N ARG A 376 -8.53 10.28 6.00
CA ARG A 376 -9.19 11.27 6.84
C ARG A 376 -8.69 12.67 6.48
N TYR A 377 -9.60 13.57 6.14
CA TYR A 377 -9.36 15.00 6.03
C TYR A 377 -10.71 15.73 6.17
N PRO A 378 -11.08 16.21 7.37
CA PRO A 378 -12.43 16.69 7.67
C PRO A 378 -12.84 17.95 6.90
N GLU A 379 -11.87 18.72 6.38
CA GLU A 379 -12.18 19.87 5.51
C GLU A 379 -12.82 19.44 4.18
N LEU A 380 -12.52 18.24 3.70
CA LEU A 380 -12.95 17.75 2.38
C LEU A 380 -13.85 16.52 2.45
N ILE A 381 -13.61 15.63 3.41
CA ILE A 381 -14.17 14.28 3.45
C ILE A 381 -15.24 14.18 4.55
N LYS A 382 -16.44 13.74 4.15
CA LYS A 382 -17.49 13.44 5.11
C LYS A 382 -17.16 12.17 5.90
N PRO A 383 -17.27 12.20 7.24
CA PRO A 383 -17.06 11.01 8.06
C PRO A 383 -17.93 9.81 7.66
N LYS A 384 -17.40 8.58 7.85
CA LYS A 384 -18.06 7.30 7.53
C LYS A 384 -18.45 7.16 6.06
N SER A 385 -17.72 7.83 5.17
CA SER A 385 -17.91 7.67 3.74
C SER A 385 -17.28 6.36 3.26
N VAL A 386 -17.91 5.73 2.26
CA VAL A 386 -17.40 4.53 1.60
C VAL A 386 -17.40 4.76 0.10
N ASN A 387 -16.29 4.46 -0.55
CA ASN A 387 -16.15 4.53 -2.00
C ASN A 387 -15.68 3.17 -2.55
N SER A 388 -16.25 2.77 -3.69
CA SER A 388 -15.97 1.50 -4.35
C SER A 388 -15.49 1.64 -5.79
N ASP A 389 -14.94 2.80 -6.16
CA ASP A 389 -14.28 2.98 -7.45
C ASP A 389 -12.95 2.23 -7.49
N LEU A 390 -12.49 1.87 -8.71
CA LEU A 390 -11.24 1.17 -8.90
C LEU A 390 -10.06 2.13 -8.79
N LEU A 391 -9.25 2.00 -7.76
CA LEU A 391 -8.04 2.77 -7.54
C LEU A 391 -6.80 1.91 -7.67
N LEU A 392 -5.68 2.54 -8.06
CA LEU A 392 -4.35 1.93 -8.10
C LEU A 392 -3.39 2.65 -7.15
N ASN A 393 -2.38 1.96 -6.66
CA ASN A 393 -1.33 2.55 -5.82
C ASN A 393 -0.55 3.68 -6.51
N ILE A 394 -0.50 3.70 -7.84
CA ILE A 394 0.07 4.82 -8.63
C ILE A 394 -0.75 6.10 -8.55
N ASP A 395 -2.02 6.03 -8.13
CA ASP A 395 -2.91 7.19 -7.97
C ASP A 395 -2.63 7.99 -6.68
N PHE A 396 -1.86 7.42 -5.75
CA PHE A 396 -1.60 8.06 -4.46
C PHE A 396 -0.75 9.32 -4.61
N ALA A 397 0.34 9.24 -5.37
CA ALA A 397 1.22 10.39 -5.61
C ALA A 397 0.47 11.59 -6.21
N PRO A 398 -0.24 11.47 -7.36
CA PRO A 398 -0.99 12.58 -7.93
C PRO A 398 -2.11 13.09 -7.01
N THR A 399 -2.74 12.22 -6.22
CA THR A 399 -3.78 12.65 -5.27
C THR A 399 -3.21 13.46 -4.11
N LEU A 400 -2.09 13.03 -3.53
CA LEU A 400 -1.41 13.77 -2.46
C LEU A 400 -0.95 15.16 -2.92
N LEU A 401 -0.40 15.25 -4.13
CA LEU A 401 0.00 16.52 -4.74
C LEU A 401 -1.21 17.44 -4.94
N ASP A 402 -2.30 16.92 -5.48
CA ASP A 402 -3.53 17.68 -5.73
C ASP A 402 -4.19 18.15 -4.42
N LEU A 403 -4.20 17.33 -3.36
CA LEU A 403 -4.67 17.72 -2.03
C LEU A 403 -3.84 18.87 -1.43
N ALA A 404 -2.55 18.91 -1.74
CA ALA A 404 -1.63 19.95 -1.29
C ALA A 404 -1.60 21.19 -2.21
N GLY A 405 -2.37 21.19 -3.31
CA GLY A 405 -2.35 22.25 -4.32
C GLY A 405 -1.05 22.32 -5.12
N ILE A 406 -0.34 21.18 -5.26
CA ILE A 406 0.89 21.07 -6.04
C ILE A 406 0.55 20.46 -7.41
N ALA A 407 1.11 21.04 -8.47
CA ALA A 407 0.87 20.55 -9.82
C ALA A 407 1.35 19.11 -10.00
N VAL A 408 0.50 18.27 -10.59
CA VAL A 408 0.80 16.87 -10.90
C VAL A 408 1.60 16.82 -12.20
N PRO A 409 2.81 16.22 -12.23
CA PRO A 409 3.57 16.05 -13.45
C PRO A 409 2.88 15.12 -14.46
N GLU A 410 2.97 15.45 -15.75
CA GLU A 410 2.42 14.64 -16.86
C GLU A 410 3.05 13.26 -16.97
N GLU A 411 4.27 13.09 -16.47
CA GLU A 411 4.97 11.79 -16.48
C GLU A 411 4.41 10.77 -15.47
N MET A 412 3.55 11.18 -14.51
CA MET A 412 2.84 10.27 -13.64
C MET A 412 1.72 9.56 -14.41
N GLN A 413 1.68 8.24 -14.33
CA GLN A 413 0.65 7.42 -14.99
C GLN A 413 -0.62 7.28 -14.14
N GLY A 414 -0.51 7.55 -12.84
CA GLY A 414 -1.65 7.59 -11.92
C GLY A 414 -2.51 8.82 -12.12
N THR A 415 -3.75 8.74 -11.66
CA THR A 415 -4.74 9.83 -11.74
C THR A 415 -5.17 10.25 -10.34
N SER A 416 -5.26 11.57 -10.08
CA SER A 416 -5.80 12.06 -8.81
C SER A 416 -7.25 11.64 -8.63
N PHE A 417 -7.54 11.00 -7.50
CA PHE A 417 -8.91 10.69 -7.07
C PHE A 417 -9.44 11.69 -6.03
N LYS A 418 -8.81 12.85 -5.85
CA LYS A 418 -9.34 13.92 -5.00
C LYS A 418 -10.81 14.26 -5.30
N PRO A 419 -11.29 14.29 -6.56
CA PRO A 419 -12.70 14.51 -6.83
C PRO A 419 -13.66 13.47 -6.22
N LEU A 420 -13.22 12.24 -5.97
CA LEU A 420 -14.01 11.21 -5.28
C LEU A 420 -14.12 11.48 -3.77
N LEU A 421 -13.19 12.26 -3.20
CA LEU A 421 -13.17 12.62 -1.79
C LEU A 421 -14.16 13.75 -1.48
N GLU A 422 -14.50 14.55 -2.48
CA GLU A 422 -15.44 15.67 -2.37
C GLU A 422 -16.88 15.14 -2.37
N ALA A 423 -17.66 15.45 -1.36
CA ALA A 423 -19.05 15.01 -1.26
C ALA A 423 -19.85 15.38 -2.52
N ASN A 424 -20.56 14.39 -3.10
CA ASN A 424 -21.51 14.54 -4.23
C ASN A 424 -20.92 14.76 -5.63
N LYS A 425 -19.63 14.58 -5.86
CA LYS A 425 -19.09 14.60 -7.24
C LYS A 425 -19.13 13.20 -7.84
N LYS A 426 -19.90 13.02 -8.91
CA LYS A 426 -19.75 11.86 -9.81
C LYS A 426 -18.59 12.17 -10.76
N VAL A 427 -17.55 11.36 -10.68
CA VAL A 427 -16.37 11.44 -11.53
C VAL A 427 -16.33 10.21 -12.42
N ALA A 428 -15.91 10.37 -13.66
CA ALA A 428 -15.60 9.22 -14.50
C ALA A 428 -14.37 8.52 -13.93
N THR A 429 -14.55 7.27 -13.54
CA THR A 429 -13.48 6.42 -13.01
C THR A 429 -13.12 5.36 -14.05
N ARG A 430 -11.97 4.72 -13.84
CA ARG A 430 -11.55 3.62 -14.71
C ARG A 430 -12.50 2.44 -14.60
N ASP A 431 -12.74 1.76 -15.73
CA ASP A 431 -13.58 0.56 -15.82
C ASP A 431 -12.79 -0.74 -15.58
N ALA A 432 -11.47 -0.65 -15.56
CA ALA A 432 -10.55 -1.76 -15.35
C ALA A 432 -9.23 -1.30 -14.75
N VAL A 433 -8.54 -2.21 -14.09
CA VAL A 433 -7.17 -2.04 -13.59
C VAL A 433 -6.26 -3.08 -14.22
N TYR A 434 -5.02 -2.65 -14.52
CA TYR A 434 -3.96 -3.48 -15.08
C TYR A 434 -2.97 -3.86 -13.98
N TYR A 435 -2.39 -5.05 -14.10
CA TYR A 435 -1.41 -5.61 -13.18
C TYR A 435 -0.29 -6.30 -13.94
N HIS A 436 0.96 -6.20 -13.47
CA HIS A 436 2.07 -6.97 -14.01
C HIS A 436 3.10 -7.32 -12.92
N TYR A 437 3.36 -8.61 -12.75
CA TYR A 437 4.35 -9.19 -11.85
C TYR A 437 5.50 -9.82 -12.65
N TYR A 438 6.76 -9.58 -12.23
CA TYR A 438 7.95 -9.89 -13.04
C TYR A 438 8.96 -10.83 -12.37
N GLU A 439 8.97 -10.92 -11.01
CA GLU A 439 10.00 -11.64 -10.27
C GLU A 439 9.83 -13.16 -10.38
N PHE A 440 10.90 -13.89 -10.73
CA PHE A 440 10.92 -15.34 -10.86
C PHE A 440 12.37 -15.87 -10.81
N PRO A 441 12.67 -17.11 -10.31
CA PRO A 441 11.78 -18.00 -9.53
C PRO A 441 11.76 -17.68 -8.03
N LYS A 442 12.67 -16.83 -7.53
CA LYS A 442 12.74 -16.48 -6.12
C LYS A 442 11.60 -15.52 -5.76
N TRP A 443 10.99 -15.66 -4.63
CA TRP A 443 11.27 -16.62 -3.53
C TRP A 443 10.25 -17.75 -3.51
N HIS A 444 9.15 -17.65 -4.24
CA HIS A 444 7.96 -18.48 -4.12
C HIS A 444 7.58 -19.21 -5.40
N ASN A 445 8.44 -19.23 -6.40
CA ASN A 445 8.17 -19.84 -7.71
C ASN A 445 6.86 -19.32 -8.35
N VAL A 446 6.52 -18.07 -8.08
CA VAL A 446 5.35 -17.44 -8.70
C VAL A 446 5.69 -17.05 -10.12
N GLN A 447 4.92 -17.56 -11.09
CA GLN A 447 5.14 -17.28 -12.50
C GLN A 447 4.97 -15.79 -12.82
N PRO A 448 5.83 -15.18 -13.65
CA PRO A 448 5.56 -13.85 -14.18
C PRO A 448 4.21 -13.83 -14.89
N HIS A 449 3.41 -12.83 -14.59
CA HIS A 449 2.05 -12.75 -15.13
C HIS A 449 1.55 -11.31 -15.18
N TYR A 450 0.68 -11.06 -16.12
CA TYR A 450 -0.08 -9.82 -16.21
C TYR A 450 -1.56 -10.10 -16.37
N GLY A 451 -2.38 -9.09 -16.15
CA GLY A 451 -3.81 -9.27 -16.30
C GLY A 451 -4.63 -8.00 -16.18
N VAL A 452 -5.92 -8.17 -16.32
CA VAL A 452 -6.93 -7.12 -16.17
C VAL A 452 -8.01 -7.55 -15.18
N ARG A 453 -8.41 -6.60 -14.34
CA ARG A 453 -9.54 -6.75 -13.44
C ARG A 453 -10.55 -5.64 -13.72
N THR A 454 -11.77 -6.01 -14.07
CA THR A 454 -12.94 -5.12 -14.22
C THR A 454 -13.81 -5.21 -12.97
N ASP A 455 -14.96 -4.54 -12.92
CA ASP A 455 -15.92 -4.66 -11.80
C ASP A 455 -16.30 -6.11 -11.45
N ARG A 456 -16.34 -6.99 -12.44
CA ARG A 456 -16.84 -8.34 -12.26
C ARG A 456 -15.85 -9.43 -12.65
N TYR A 457 -15.02 -9.20 -13.65
CA TYR A 457 -14.20 -10.26 -14.22
C TYR A 457 -12.72 -9.95 -14.07
N LYS A 458 -11.95 -11.00 -13.89
CA LYS A 458 -10.48 -10.96 -13.89
C LYS A 458 -9.96 -11.95 -14.94
N LEU A 459 -9.00 -11.52 -15.75
CA LEU A 459 -8.27 -12.36 -16.70
C LEU A 459 -6.78 -12.21 -16.45
N ILE A 460 -6.09 -13.32 -16.21
CA ILE A 460 -4.65 -13.40 -15.90
C ILE A 460 -3.95 -14.23 -16.96
N HIS A 461 -2.75 -13.82 -17.38
CA HIS A 461 -1.87 -14.54 -18.27
C HIS A 461 -0.53 -14.83 -17.62
N TYR A 462 -0.21 -16.09 -17.42
CA TYR A 462 1.11 -16.57 -16.97
C TYR A 462 1.92 -16.92 -18.21
N TYR A 463 3.02 -16.16 -18.47
CA TYR A 463 3.61 -16.11 -19.81
C TYR A 463 5.04 -16.66 -19.91
N TYR A 464 5.73 -16.95 -18.81
CA TYR A 464 7.14 -17.27 -18.85
C TYR A 464 7.43 -18.71 -19.33
N ASN A 465 7.44 -19.71 -18.44
CA ASN A 465 7.68 -21.11 -18.78
C ASN A 465 6.38 -21.92 -18.93
N MET A 466 5.28 -21.24 -18.97
CA MET A 466 3.95 -21.75 -19.31
C MET A 466 3.19 -20.70 -20.13
N ASP A 467 2.18 -21.13 -20.87
CA ASP A 467 1.22 -20.22 -21.53
C ASP A 467 -0.17 -20.57 -21.00
N GLU A 468 -0.46 -20.06 -19.80
CA GLU A 468 -1.70 -20.36 -19.10
C GLU A 468 -2.50 -19.10 -18.85
N TRP A 469 -3.81 -19.24 -19.03
CA TRP A 469 -4.78 -18.18 -18.77
C TRP A 469 -5.77 -18.61 -17.71
N GLU A 470 -6.07 -17.69 -16.80
CA GLU A 470 -7.13 -17.86 -15.81
C GLU A 470 -8.17 -16.77 -15.95
N LEU A 471 -9.45 -17.15 -15.98
CA LEU A 471 -10.60 -16.25 -16.05
C LEU A 471 -11.52 -16.50 -14.88
N PHE A 472 -11.80 -15.46 -14.09
CA PHE A 472 -12.69 -15.53 -12.93
C PHE A 472 -13.89 -14.59 -13.06
N ASP A 473 -15.06 -15.04 -12.56
CA ASP A 473 -16.26 -14.22 -12.35
C ASP A 473 -16.34 -13.86 -10.85
N LEU A 474 -15.72 -12.76 -10.45
CA LEU A 474 -15.56 -12.34 -9.05
C LEU A 474 -16.90 -12.12 -8.32
N LYS A 475 -18.02 -11.98 -9.06
CA LYS A 475 -19.35 -11.89 -8.45
C LYS A 475 -19.90 -13.26 -8.03
N LYS A 476 -19.55 -14.32 -8.76
CA LYS A 476 -20.01 -15.69 -8.50
C LYS A 476 -19.00 -16.49 -7.71
N ASP A 477 -17.75 -16.20 -7.89
CA ASP A 477 -16.61 -16.86 -7.32
C ASP A 477 -15.62 -15.79 -6.79
N PRO A 478 -15.96 -15.15 -5.66
CA PRO A 478 -15.12 -14.10 -5.07
C PRO A 478 -13.77 -14.63 -4.54
N ASN A 479 -13.66 -15.94 -4.33
CA ASN A 479 -12.44 -16.61 -3.86
C ASN A 479 -11.59 -17.20 -5.01
N GLU A 480 -11.93 -16.93 -6.27
CA GLU A 480 -11.13 -17.30 -7.46
C GLU A 480 -10.76 -18.79 -7.54
N MET A 481 -11.73 -19.66 -7.18
CA MET A 481 -11.54 -21.10 -7.13
C MET A 481 -11.73 -21.80 -8.48
N VAL A 482 -12.50 -21.21 -9.40
CA VAL A 482 -12.93 -21.85 -10.64
C VAL A 482 -12.45 -21.09 -11.86
N ASN A 483 -11.44 -21.64 -12.55
CA ASN A 483 -10.96 -21.09 -13.82
C ASN A 483 -11.99 -21.34 -14.94
N LEU A 484 -12.54 -20.26 -15.48
CA LEU A 484 -13.53 -20.29 -16.57
C LEU A 484 -12.90 -20.17 -17.97
N TYR A 485 -11.57 -20.01 -18.06
CA TYR A 485 -10.88 -19.88 -19.35
C TYR A 485 -11.04 -21.16 -20.17
N GLY A 486 -11.25 -21.00 -21.47
CA GLY A 486 -11.45 -22.13 -22.39
C GLY A 486 -12.87 -22.68 -22.44
N ASN A 487 -13.78 -22.32 -21.53
CA ASN A 487 -15.17 -22.74 -21.59
C ASN A 487 -15.88 -22.12 -22.80
N SER A 488 -16.72 -22.90 -23.47
CA SER A 488 -17.41 -22.48 -24.70
C SER A 488 -18.24 -21.20 -24.51
N GLY A 489 -18.88 -21.04 -23.34
CA GLY A 489 -19.71 -19.88 -22.98
C GLY A 489 -18.91 -18.59 -22.70
N THR A 490 -17.58 -18.67 -22.51
CA THR A 490 -16.76 -17.51 -22.14
C THR A 490 -15.91 -16.93 -23.28
N LYS A 491 -15.93 -17.52 -24.48
CA LYS A 491 -15.08 -17.10 -25.62
C LYS A 491 -15.16 -15.61 -25.96
N LYS A 492 -16.39 -15.05 -26.06
CA LYS A 492 -16.58 -13.62 -26.35
C LYS A 492 -16.06 -12.73 -25.22
N LEU A 493 -16.29 -13.11 -23.97
CA LEU A 493 -15.80 -12.41 -22.78
C LEU A 493 -14.28 -12.43 -22.74
N THR A 494 -13.67 -13.60 -22.92
CA THR A 494 -12.21 -13.75 -22.96
C THR A 494 -11.59 -12.84 -24.01
N GLN A 495 -12.15 -12.80 -25.22
CA GLN A 495 -11.63 -11.92 -26.28
C GLN A 495 -11.78 -10.43 -25.93
N LYS A 496 -12.91 -10.04 -25.32
CA LYS A 496 -13.10 -8.66 -24.82
C LYS A 496 -12.03 -8.27 -23.79
N LEU A 497 -11.77 -9.16 -22.82
CA LEU A 497 -10.78 -8.91 -21.79
C LEU A 497 -9.34 -8.91 -22.34
N LYS A 498 -9.01 -9.79 -23.28
CA LYS A 498 -7.71 -9.75 -24.00
C LYS A 498 -7.51 -8.44 -24.75
N ASN A 499 -8.55 -7.92 -25.38
CA ASN A 499 -8.48 -6.61 -26.05
C ASN A 499 -8.27 -5.49 -25.01
N LYS A 500 -8.95 -5.56 -23.86
CA LYS A 500 -8.76 -4.58 -22.77
C LYS A 500 -7.35 -4.63 -22.18
N ILE A 501 -6.74 -5.81 -22.06
CA ILE A 501 -5.33 -5.94 -21.66
C ILE A 501 -4.44 -5.16 -22.66
N LYS A 502 -4.61 -5.38 -23.97
CA LYS A 502 -3.82 -4.68 -24.98
C LYS A 502 -4.00 -3.16 -24.96
N GLU A 503 -5.25 -2.70 -24.75
CA GLU A 503 -5.55 -1.28 -24.59
C GLU A 503 -4.78 -0.68 -23.40
N LEU A 504 -4.83 -1.35 -22.23
CA LEU A 504 -4.15 -0.89 -21.02
C LEU A 504 -2.62 -1.01 -21.11
N GLN A 505 -2.10 -2.02 -21.79
CA GLN A 505 -0.66 -2.14 -22.08
C GLN A 505 -0.14 -0.94 -22.87
N VAL A 506 -0.87 -0.52 -23.90
CA VAL A 506 -0.52 0.68 -24.68
C VAL A 506 -0.65 1.94 -23.83
N GLU A 507 -1.75 2.08 -23.06
CA GLU A 507 -1.99 3.23 -22.18
C GLU A 507 -0.87 3.41 -21.15
N TYR A 508 -0.46 2.30 -20.51
CA TYR A 508 0.56 2.32 -19.46
C TYR A 508 1.99 2.06 -19.97
N LYS A 509 2.20 2.00 -21.29
CA LYS A 509 3.52 1.79 -21.93
C LYS A 509 4.19 0.46 -21.55
N ASP A 510 3.40 -0.60 -21.43
CA ASP A 510 3.85 -1.97 -21.19
C ASP A 510 3.62 -2.82 -22.45
N ASP A 511 4.16 -2.34 -23.55
CA ASP A 511 3.95 -2.85 -24.91
C ASP A 511 5.05 -3.82 -25.40
N MET A 512 5.86 -4.32 -24.45
CA MET A 512 6.85 -5.36 -24.76
C MET A 512 6.18 -6.60 -25.36
N SER A 513 6.84 -7.21 -26.33
CA SER A 513 6.45 -8.50 -26.85
C SER A 513 6.65 -9.61 -25.80
N LEU A 514 5.93 -10.73 -25.92
CA LEU A 514 6.12 -11.88 -25.04
C LEU A 514 7.55 -12.42 -25.06
N GLU A 515 8.24 -12.33 -26.19
CA GLU A 515 9.63 -12.74 -26.34
C GLU A 515 10.56 -11.84 -25.52
N GLU A 516 10.37 -10.53 -25.56
CA GLU A 516 11.12 -9.57 -24.75
C GLU A 516 10.86 -9.76 -23.25
N MET A 517 9.60 -9.97 -22.84
CA MET A 517 9.24 -10.24 -21.44
C MET A 517 9.90 -11.53 -20.91
N ARG A 518 9.95 -12.59 -21.73
CA ARG A 518 10.62 -13.86 -21.41
C ARG A 518 12.13 -13.68 -21.30
N ALA A 519 12.74 -13.01 -22.28
CA ALA A 519 14.18 -12.72 -22.29
C ALA A 519 14.60 -11.89 -21.06
N MET A 520 13.79 -10.93 -20.66
CA MET A 520 14.03 -10.16 -19.43
C MET A 520 14.03 -11.07 -18.19
N THR A 521 13.13 -12.04 -18.12
CA THR A 521 13.09 -13.03 -17.02
C THR A 521 14.30 -13.95 -17.05
N ASP A 522 14.76 -14.40 -18.22
CA ASP A 522 15.97 -15.23 -18.39
C ASP A 522 17.22 -14.51 -17.87
N ILE A 523 17.39 -13.23 -18.17
CA ILE A 523 18.49 -12.40 -17.66
C ILE A 523 18.50 -12.36 -16.12
N VAL A 524 17.32 -12.26 -15.52
CA VAL A 524 17.18 -12.27 -14.05
C VAL A 524 17.63 -13.62 -13.48
N ILE A 525 17.16 -14.71 -14.08
CA ILE A 525 17.50 -16.07 -13.65
C ILE A 525 19.01 -16.32 -13.73
N GLU A 526 19.65 -15.98 -14.84
CA GLU A 526 21.09 -16.12 -15.03
C GLU A 526 21.90 -15.36 -13.97
N ARG A 527 21.51 -14.12 -13.64
CA ARG A 527 22.16 -13.34 -12.59
C ARG A 527 22.06 -14.01 -11.23
N VAL A 528 20.87 -14.51 -10.89
CA VAL A 528 20.62 -15.20 -9.62
C VAL A 528 21.47 -16.47 -9.49
N TYR A 529 21.53 -17.30 -10.54
CA TYR A 529 22.33 -18.53 -10.53
C TYR A 529 23.83 -18.26 -10.50
N ASN A 530 24.31 -17.23 -11.21
CA ASN A 530 25.73 -16.86 -11.21
C ASN A 530 26.17 -16.34 -9.84
N GLU A 531 25.35 -15.53 -9.16
CA GLU A 531 25.64 -15.06 -7.81
C GLU A 531 25.65 -16.20 -6.76
N GLU A 532 24.77 -17.19 -6.89
CA GLU A 532 24.77 -18.36 -5.99
C GLU A 532 26.05 -19.22 -6.16
N ASN A 533 26.56 -19.30 -7.37
CA ASN A 533 27.80 -20.02 -7.65
C ASN A 533 29.05 -19.27 -7.15
N ILE A 534 29.07 -17.94 -7.26
CA ILE A 534 30.15 -17.11 -6.71
C ILE A 534 30.17 -17.17 -5.17
N ASN A 535 29.02 -17.21 -4.51
CA ASN A 535 28.93 -17.30 -3.05
C ASN A 535 29.18 -18.71 -2.50
N LYS A 536 29.33 -19.72 -3.36
CA LYS A 536 29.69 -21.10 -2.99
C LYS A 536 31.20 -21.40 -3.11
N GLN A 537 31.96 -20.53 -3.79
CA GLN A 537 33.42 -20.54 -3.83
C GLN A 537 34.01 -19.67 -2.69
#